data_7cb3c1ac47eb6ecef98f26a10136e14f
#
_entry.id   7cb3c1ac47eb6ecef98f26a10136e14f
#
_cell.length_a   1.000
_cell.length_b   1.000
_cell.length_c   1.000
_cell.angle_alpha   90.00
_cell.angle_beta   90.00
_cell.angle_gamma   90.00
#
_symmetry.space_group_name_H-M   'P 1'
#
loop_
_entity.id
_entity.type
_entity.pdbx_description
1 polymer ?
#
loop_
_entity_poly.entity_id
_entity_poly.type
_entity_poly.pdbx_seq_one_letter_code
_entity_poly.pdbx_strand_id
1 'polypeptide(L)'
;YRVVWNAHVAEFSDLTVAERQHCMDAVAVVEQVLREHLVPTKVNLAALGNMVPHLHWHVIARFGWDSHFPAPVWASPIRQRSPERESALEVLRPPLHAAIAHRLRKLVERRPT
;
A
#
# COMPACT_ATOMS: atom_id res chain seq x y z
N TYR A 1 0.41 2.02 3.57
CA TYR A 1 1.50 2.47 2.69
C TYR A 1 0.94 3.07 1.42
N ARG A 2 1.71 3.97 0.80
CA ARG A 2 1.37 4.56 -0.50
C ARG A 2 2.53 4.36 -1.46
N VAL A 3 2.20 3.94 -2.68
CA VAL A 3 3.14 3.87 -3.79
C VAL A 3 2.90 5.12 -4.64
N VAL A 4 3.84 6.06 -4.62
CA VAL A 4 3.71 7.37 -5.26
C VAL A 4 4.56 7.40 -6.52
N TRP A 5 3.96 7.76 -7.65
CA TRP A 5 4.69 7.97 -8.89
C TRP A 5 5.50 9.27 -8.80
N ASN A 6 6.77 9.27 -9.20
CA ASN A 6 7.64 10.43 -9.01
C ASN A 6 7.28 11.61 -9.91
N ALA A 7 7.12 11.37 -11.21
CA ALA A 7 6.74 12.41 -12.15
C ALA A 7 5.29 12.81 -11.92
N HIS A 8 4.96 14.09 -12.12
CA HIS A 8 3.60 14.55 -11.89
C HIS A 8 2.69 14.13 -13.04
N VAL A 9 1.84 13.12 -12.77
CA VAL A 9 0.73 12.70 -13.62
C VAL A 9 -0.49 12.51 -12.74
N ALA A 10 -1.67 12.78 -13.26
CA ALA A 10 -2.91 12.65 -12.51
C ALA A 10 -3.49 11.25 -12.61
N GLU A 11 -3.50 10.67 -13.80
CA GLU A 11 -4.23 9.44 -14.09
C GLU A 11 -3.31 8.28 -14.42
N PHE A 12 -3.77 7.08 -14.07
CA PHE A 12 -3.03 5.85 -14.34
C PHE A 12 -2.73 5.65 -15.83
N SER A 13 -3.69 6.01 -16.70
CA SER A 13 -3.55 5.89 -18.15
C SER A 13 -2.60 6.92 -18.77
N ASP A 14 -2.14 7.91 -17.99
CA ASP A 14 -1.09 8.83 -18.44
C ASP A 14 0.27 8.13 -18.53
N LEU A 15 0.42 7.01 -17.86
CA LEU A 15 1.66 6.20 -17.90
C LEU A 15 1.70 5.37 -19.18
N THR A 16 2.92 5.12 -19.66
CA THR A 16 3.14 4.14 -20.74
C THR A 16 2.83 2.73 -20.24
N VAL A 17 2.73 1.76 -21.15
CA VAL A 17 2.52 0.35 -20.79
C VAL A 17 3.61 -0.14 -19.84
N ALA A 18 4.88 0.15 -20.16
CA ALA A 18 6.01 -0.26 -19.33
C ALA A 18 5.97 0.41 -17.94
N GLU A 19 5.61 1.67 -17.88
CA GLU A 19 5.47 2.41 -16.62
C GLU A 19 4.33 1.85 -15.76
N ARG A 20 3.19 1.54 -16.37
CA ARG A 20 2.07 0.90 -15.66
C ARG A 20 2.48 -0.45 -15.07
N GLN A 21 3.21 -1.25 -15.84
CA GLN A 21 3.70 -2.54 -15.38
C GLN A 21 4.64 -2.37 -14.18
N HIS A 22 5.56 -1.43 -14.26
CA HIS A 22 6.48 -1.14 -13.16
C HIS A 22 5.73 -0.67 -11.91
N CYS A 23 4.76 0.21 -12.10
CA CYS A 23 3.93 0.71 -10.99
C CYS A 23 3.19 -0.44 -10.30
N MET A 24 2.58 -1.34 -11.06
CA MET A 24 1.86 -2.48 -10.52
C MET A 24 2.80 -3.49 -9.86
N ASP A 25 3.99 -3.68 -10.39
CA ASP A 25 5.00 -4.55 -9.75
C ASP A 25 5.40 -3.99 -8.38
N ALA A 26 5.57 -2.68 -8.26
CA ALA A 26 5.88 -2.03 -6.99
C ALA A 26 4.71 -2.17 -5.99
N VAL A 27 3.48 -1.99 -6.45
CA VAL A 27 2.28 -2.20 -5.62
C VAL A 27 2.22 -3.64 -5.12
N ALA A 28 2.47 -4.61 -5.99
CA ALA A 28 2.46 -6.03 -5.63
C ALA A 28 3.54 -6.36 -4.60
N VAL A 29 4.73 -5.77 -4.71
CA VAL A 29 5.81 -5.94 -3.73
C VAL A 29 5.37 -5.47 -2.35
N VAL A 30 4.78 -4.27 -2.26
CA VAL A 30 4.31 -3.73 -0.98
C VAL A 30 3.21 -4.62 -0.39
N GLU A 31 2.25 -5.04 -1.21
CA GLU A 31 1.19 -5.95 -0.77
C GLU A 31 1.76 -7.25 -0.21
N GLN A 32 2.69 -7.89 -0.92
CA GLN A 32 3.29 -9.14 -0.49
C GLN A 32 3.98 -9.01 0.86
N VAL A 33 4.74 -7.94 1.06
CA VAL A 33 5.42 -7.69 2.33
C VAL A 33 4.41 -7.50 3.47
N LEU A 34 3.35 -6.73 3.24
CA LEU A 34 2.29 -6.57 4.24
C LEU A 34 1.66 -7.91 4.61
N ARG A 35 1.37 -8.75 3.62
CA ARG A 35 0.77 -10.07 3.85
C ARG A 35 1.67 -10.99 4.65
N GLU A 36 2.97 -10.99 4.35
CA GLU A 36 3.93 -11.85 5.03
C GLU A 36 4.20 -11.43 6.47
N HIS A 37 4.29 -10.14 6.72
CA HIS A 37 4.68 -9.61 8.03
C HIS A 37 3.51 -9.35 8.97
N LEU A 38 2.37 -8.91 8.45
CA LEU A 38 1.21 -8.51 9.27
C LEU A 38 0.09 -9.55 9.27
N VAL A 39 0.07 -10.46 8.32
CA VAL A 39 -0.98 -11.47 8.13
C VAL A 39 -2.38 -10.86 8.25
N PRO A 40 -2.70 -9.86 7.41
CA PRO A 40 -3.99 -9.17 7.50
C PRO A 40 -5.16 -10.04 7.02
N THR A 41 -6.37 -9.66 7.42
CA THR A 41 -7.61 -10.27 6.91
C THR A 41 -7.75 -10.04 5.41
N LYS A 42 -7.37 -8.84 4.94
CA LYS A 42 -7.44 -8.44 3.54
C LYS A 42 -6.44 -7.31 3.28
N VAL A 43 -5.97 -7.17 2.05
CA VAL A 43 -5.26 -5.96 1.60
C VAL A 43 -6.16 -5.26 0.59
N ASN A 44 -6.39 -3.96 0.79
CA ASN A 44 -7.09 -3.13 -0.16
C ASN A 44 -6.09 -2.30 -0.97
N LEU A 45 -6.33 -2.23 -2.28
CA LEU A 45 -5.55 -1.42 -3.20
C LEU A 45 -6.48 -0.35 -3.78
N ALA A 46 -6.08 0.91 -3.70
CA ALA A 46 -6.92 1.99 -4.21
C ALA A 46 -6.09 3.17 -4.69
N ALA A 47 -6.45 3.71 -5.85
CA ALA A 47 -5.93 4.97 -6.37
C ALA A 47 -7.12 5.92 -6.53
N LEU A 48 -7.20 6.94 -5.69
CA LEU A 48 -8.34 7.87 -5.64
C LEU A 48 -7.97 9.22 -6.28
N GLY A 49 -7.17 10.03 -5.60
CA GLY A 49 -6.67 11.29 -6.15
C GLY A 49 -7.69 12.42 -6.26
N ASN A 50 -8.83 12.33 -5.60
CA ASN A 50 -9.87 13.36 -5.68
C ASN A 50 -9.41 14.69 -5.08
N MET A 51 -8.63 14.66 -4.02
CA MET A 51 -8.11 15.85 -3.37
C MET A 51 -6.68 16.18 -3.78
N VAL A 52 -5.87 15.15 -4.06
CA VAL A 52 -4.49 15.28 -4.50
C VAL A 52 -4.36 14.53 -5.84
N PRO A 53 -4.52 15.23 -6.99
CA PRO A 53 -4.52 14.58 -8.30
C PRO A 53 -3.11 14.28 -8.81
N HIS A 54 -2.30 13.64 -7.97
CA HIS A 54 -0.98 13.11 -8.29
C HIS A 54 -1.03 11.61 -8.06
N LEU A 55 -0.73 10.83 -9.09
CA LEU A 55 -0.92 9.38 -9.08
C LEU A 55 -0.21 8.72 -7.90
N HIS A 56 -1.00 8.09 -7.05
CA HIS A 56 -0.52 7.29 -5.93
C HIS A 56 -1.49 6.17 -5.63
N TRP A 57 -0.95 5.04 -5.20
CA TRP A 57 -1.72 3.87 -4.80
C TRP A 57 -1.64 3.70 -3.30
N HIS A 58 -2.80 3.54 -2.66
CA HIS A 58 -2.88 3.11 -1.26
C HIS A 58 -2.80 1.59 -1.22
N VAL A 59 -1.95 1.07 -0.34
CA VAL A 59 -1.84 -0.37 -0.05
C VAL A 59 -2.16 -0.50 1.44
N ILE A 60 -3.35 -1.01 1.74
CA ILE A 60 -3.92 -0.93 3.08
C ILE A 60 -4.14 -2.33 3.65
N ALA A 61 -3.41 -2.65 4.71
CA ALA A 61 -3.66 -3.88 5.46
C ALA A 61 -4.94 -3.70 6.28
N ARG A 62 -5.91 -4.59 6.08
CA ARG A 62 -7.20 -4.56 6.76
C ARG A 62 -7.31 -5.74 7.71
N PHE A 63 -7.91 -5.48 8.87
CA PHE A 63 -8.07 -6.47 9.91
C PHE A 63 -9.54 -6.53 10.33
N GLY A 64 -10.02 -7.75 10.65
CA GLY A 64 -11.40 -7.92 11.11
C GLY A 64 -11.73 -7.10 12.35
N TRP A 65 -10.71 -6.72 13.13
CA TRP A 65 -10.84 -5.91 14.34
C TRP A 65 -10.71 -4.40 14.08
N ASP A 66 -10.34 -3.95 12.86
CA ASP A 66 -10.18 -2.51 12.62
C ASP A 66 -11.55 -1.81 12.69
N SER A 67 -11.51 -0.50 12.99
CA SER A 67 -12.71 0.27 13.29
C SER A 67 -13.72 0.36 12.15
N HIS A 68 -13.31 0.07 10.91
CA HIS A 68 -14.13 0.24 9.71
C HIS A 68 -14.47 -1.07 9.00
N PHE A 69 -13.67 -2.12 9.23
CA PHE A 69 -13.86 -3.39 8.48
C PHE A 69 -15.28 -3.96 8.69
N PRO A 70 -15.98 -4.45 7.65
CA PRO A 70 -15.50 -4.70 6.28
C PRO A 70 -15.64 -3.50 5.31
N ALA A 71 -16.11 -2.36 5.77
CA ALA A 71 -16.22 -1.17 4.93
C ALA A 71 -14.84 -0.56 4.65
N PRO A 72 -14.71 0.28 3.59
CA PRO A 72 -13.45 0.98 3.32
C PRO A 72 -13.03 1.91 4.46
N VAL A 73 -11.75 2.22 4.55
CA VAL A 73 -11.21 3.09 5.62
C VAL A 73 -11.78 4.51 5.59
N TRP A 74 -12.34 4.95 4.47
CA TRP A 74 -12.97 6.28 4.33
C TRP A 74 -14.47 6.28 4.68
N ALA A 75 -15.04 5.12 5.04
CA ALA A 75 -16.43 5.05 5.50
C ALA A 75 -16.52 5.49 6.97
N SER A 76 -17.74 5.55 7.51
CA SER A 76 -17.91 5.80 8.94
C SER A 76 -17.47 4.58 9.76
N PRO A 77 -16.81 4.79 10.92
CA PRO A 77 -16.40 3.67 11.77
C PRO A 77 -17.61 2.93 12.34
N ILE A 78 -17.48 1.61 12.50
CA ILE A 78 -18.54 0.74 13.05
C ILE A 78 -18.13 0.09 14.38
N ARG A 79 -16.90 0.27 14.82
CA ARG A 79 -16.42 -0.21 16.13
C ARG A 79 -15.33 0.71 16.65
N GLN A 80 -15.03 0.59 17.92
CA GLN A 80 -13.95 1.36 18.54
C GLN A 80 -12.59 0.84 18.07
N ARG A 81 -11.63 1.75 18.00
CA ARG A 81 -10.22 1.40 17.72
C ARG A 81 -9.69 0.55 18.88
N SER A 82 -8.70 -0.30 18.56
CA SER A 82 -7.98 -1.10 19.55
C SER A 82 -6.55 -0.59 19.71
N PRO A 83 -6.25 0.27 20.70
CA PRO A 83 -4.90 0.79 20.90
C PRO A 83 -3.85 -0.31 21.09
N GLU A 84 -4.20 -1.41 21.76
CA GLU A 84 -3.28 -2.53 22.00
C GLU A 84 -2.85 -3.19 20.68
N ARG A 85 -3.82 -3.48 19.80
CA ARG A 85 -3.53 -4.10 18.51
C ARG A 85 -2.81 -3.15 17.57
N GLU A 86 -3.17 -1.86 17.59
CA GLU A 86 -2.47 -0.84 16.81
C GLU A 86 -1.02 -0.69 17.27
N SER A 87 -0.76 -0.70 18.57
CA SER A 87 0.59 -0.65 19.13
C SER A 87 1.43 -1.86 18.73
N ALA A 88 0.82 -3.05 18.70
CA ALA A 88 1.50 -4.26 18.24
C ALA A 88 1.94 -4.15 16.78
N LEU A 89 1.15 -3.51 15.92
CA LEU A 89 1.53 -3.25 14.52
C LEU A 89 2.67 -2.24 14.44
N GLU A 90 2.68 -1.21 15.29
CA GLU A 90 3.74 -0.20 15.30
C GLU A 90 5.13 -0.79 15.54
N VAL A 91 5.21 -1.81 16.40
CA VAL A 91 6.48 -2.52 16.67
C VAL A 91 7.04 -3.20 15.42
N LEU A 92 6.17 -3.60 14.49
CA LEU A 92 6.56 -4.26 13.25
C LEU A 92 6.96 -3.28 12.14
N ARG A 93 6.73 -1.98 12.32
CA ARG A 93 6.97 -0.99 11.28
C ARG A 93 8.42 -0.94 10.80
N PRO A 94 9.46 -0.87 11.66
CA PRO A 94 10.85 -0.82 11.17
C PRO A 94 11.24 -2.03 10.30
N PRO A 95 11.02 -3.30 10.72
CA PRO A 95 11.34 -4.43 9.84
C PRO A 95 10.49 -4.46 8.58
N LEU A 96 9.24 -3.98 8.63
CA LEU A 96 8.36 -3.89 7.48
C LEU A 96 8.92 -2.90 6.45
N HIS A 97 9.32 -1.70 6.87
CA HIS A 97 9.98 -0.71 6.02
C HIS A 97 11.25 -1.26 5.37
N ALA A 98 12.07 -1.95 6.15
CA ALA A 98 13.32 -2.53 5.65
C ALA A 98 13.07 -3.58 4.57
N ALA A 99 12.08 -4.45 4.77
CA ALA A 99 11.70 -5.49 3.81
C ALA A 99 11.16 -4.89 2.51
N ILE A 100 10.30 -3.87 2.61
CA ILE A 100 9.75 -3.16 1.44
C ILE A 100 10.90 -2.52 0.65
N ALA A 101 11.76 -1.75 1.32
CA ALA A 101 12.88 -1.07 0.67
C ALA A 101 13.80 -2.06 -0.04
N HIS A 102 14.12 -3.17 0.60
CA HIS A 102 14.98 -4.21 0.04
C HIS A 102 14.40 -4.82 -1.25
N ARG A 103 13.13 -5.20 -1.21
CA ARG A 103 12.46 -5.81 -2.37
C ARG A 103 12.22 -4.82 -3.51
N LEU A 104 11.95 -3.56 -3.20
CA LEU A 104 11.83 -2.53 -4.23
C LEU A 104 13.16 -2.28 -4.93
N ARG A 105 14.28 -2.26 -4.20
CA ARG A 105 15.61 -2.15 -4.82
C ARG A 105 15.87 -3.32 -5.77
N LYS A 106 15.53 -4.54 -5.38
CA LYS A 106 15.68 -5.72 -6.25
C LYS A 106 14.81 -5.64 -7.49
N LEU A 107 13.60 -5.10 -7.36
CA LEU A 107 12.72 -4.90 -8.50
C LEU A 107 13.35 -3.94 -9.53
N VAL A 108 13.92 -2.83 -9.07
CA VAL A 108 14.60 -1.86 -9.94
C VAL A 108 15.82 -2.49 -10.62
N GLU A 109 16.63 -3.26 -9.90
CA GLU A 109 17.81 -3.96 -10.43
C GLU A 109 17.48 -4.96 -11.54
N ARG A 110 16.27 -5.55 -11.53
CA ARG A 110 15.82 -6.54 -12.53
C ARG A 110 15.25 -5.90 -13.79
N ARG A 111 15.02 -4.59 -13.78
CA ARG A 111 14.45 -3.93 -14.97
C ARG A 111 15.49 -3.86 -16.08
N PRO A 112 15.13 -4.25 -17.33
CA PRO A 112 16.03 -4.02 -18.44
C PRO A 112 16.22 -2.52 -18.66
N THR A 113 17.45 -2.15 -18.89
CA THR A 113 17.82 -0.76 -19.16
C THR A 113 17.53 -0.38 -20.62
#